data_e4b58bf1c09dbf39abd13c0e991eee3d
#
_entry.id   e4b58bf1c09dbf39abd13c0e991eee3d
#
_cell.length_a   1.000
_cell.length_b   1.000
_cell.length_c   1.000
_cell.angle_alpha   90.00
_cell.angle_beta   90.00
_cell.angle_gamma   90.00
#
_symmetry.space_group_name_H-M   'P 1'
#
loop_
_entity.id
_entity.type
_entity.pdbx_description
1 polymer ?
#
loop_
_entity_poly.entity_id
_entity_poly.type
_entity_poly.pdbx_seq_one_letter_code
_entity_poly.pdbx_strand_id
1 'polypeptide(L)'
;MSQTKISKILDGFIEEGIKMTPIGATLLGVPGFDDKLDDFSMVGQKAREELTRKTLNEVKAETPENEYDRIAQAVATERLSSELRLSESHESRALFNLISSPVTSIRQVFEMMPKEKPDSAANATKRLNAISEALKGWCSTLETVAGEGRVNSTRQVLATAGQLETFSKGAFQTVAKKFDQAGTNSELLQAAKNAESACLETANWLKGSYAPKSDPKDGVGEERYKMWARHFTGADLNLRDTYEWGIAQLDEINARMKRAADRLYPDATSLREVADRLDKDPRYTVEGEAELLRKLKEFIEKAVERLDGKEFEIDPRIKNCEARLAPEGSASAAYYMGPSEDLSRPGTTWFPTMGRKTFGWWNIVSTWYHEAVPGHHLQVATTKVNTVRLNRFQRNRVWVSGYGEGWALYAERLMDELGAFEDPGYEMGYLSAQGLRAARIVVDIGMHCGYKDFNGEVWNAESAFKILHERALLDDISARSEVDRYLGWPGQAISYKVGERFMMEAREDAKKRLGANFNLKKFHSYVLNLGPMGLDPFKAEMAAWNGQ
;
A
#
# COMPACT_ATOMS: atom_id res chain seq x y z
N MET A 1 16.83 -13.07 -25.09
CA MET A 1 16.04 -14.31 -25.23
C MET A 1 14.79 -14.00 -26.04
N SER A 2 14.28 -14.90 -26.87
CA SER A 2 12.97 -14.72 -27.51
C SER A 2 11.91 -14.70 -26.41
N GLN A 3 10.94 -13.79 -26.54
CA GLN A 3 9.85 -13.66 -25.58
C GLN A 3 8.97 -14.91 -25.63
N THR A 4 8.72 -15.56 -24.48
CA THR A 4 7.88 -16.75 -24.38
C THR A 4 6.42 -16.45 -24.70
N LYS A 5 5.60 -17.47 -24.94
CA LYS A 5 4.17 -17.29 -25.19
C LYS A 5 3.46 -16.68 -23.99
N ILE A 6 3.73 -17.15 -22.78
CA ILE A 6 3.14 -16.59 -21.54
C ILE A 6 3.51 -15.12 -21.39
N SER A 7 4.78 -14.74 -21.62
CA SER A 7 5.19 -13.34 -21.56
C SER A 7 4.47 -12.47 -22.60
N LYS A 8 4.24 -12.97 -23.82
CA LYS A 8 3.48 -12.26 -24.86
C LYS A 8 2.02 -12.04 -24.49
N ILE A 9 1.36 -13.06 -23.91
CA ILE A 9 -0.03 -12.95 -23.42
C ILE A 9 -0.10 -11.87 -22.33
N LEU A 10 0.82 -11.89 -21.38
CA LEU A 10 0.84 -10.93 -20.27
C LEU A 10 1.20 -9.51 -20.71
N ASP A 11 2.06 -9.34 -21.71
CA ASP A 11 2.32 -8.02 -22.30
C ASP A 11 1.11 -7.49 -23.04
N GLY A 12 0.38 -8.33 -23.78
CA GLY A 12 -0.90 -7.99 -24.41
C GLY A 12 -1.95 -7.55 -23.38
N PHE A 13 -2.00 -8.21 -22.22
CA PHE A 13 -2.86 -7.79 -21.10
C PHE A 13 -2.52 -6.38 -20.62
N ILE A 14 -1.24 -6.03 -20.47
CA ILE A 14 -0.82 -4.68 -20.10
C ILE A 14 -1.23 -3.66 -21.16
N GLU A 15 -0.97 -3.95 -22.43
CA GLU A 15 -1.25 -3.02 -23.54
C GLU A 15 -2.75 -2.74 -23.70
N GLU A 16 -3.59 -3.78 -23.63
CA GLU A 16 -5.04 -3.61 -23.68
C GLU A 16 -5.57 -2.97 -22.39
N GLY A 17 -5.05 -3.36 -21.23
CA GLY A 17 -5.42 -2.77 -19.94
C GLY A 17 -5.15 -1.26 -19.86
N ILE A 18 -4.03 -0.78 -20.37
CA ILE A 18 -3.67 0.65 -20.46
C ILE A 18 -4.74 1.45 -21.22
N LYS A 19 -5.30 0.90 -22.32
CA LYS A 19 -6.35 1.56 -23.10
C LYS A 19 -7.65 1.73 -22.30
N MET A 20 -7.91 0.80 -21.36
CA MET A 20 -9.12 0.79 -20.51
C MET A 20 -8.93 1.54 -19.19
N THR A 21 -7.68 1.87 -18.83
CA THR A 21 -7.32 2.55 -17.58
C THR A 21 -6.41 3.75 -17.84
N PRO A 22 -6.90 4.84 -18.44
CA PRO A 22 -6.14 6.06 -18.71
C PRO A 22 -5.47 6.67 -17.48
N ILE A 23 -6.10 6.55 -16.30
CA ILE A 23 -5.49 6.95 -15.02
C ILE A 23 -4.21 6.13 -14.78
N GLY A 24 -4.30 4.81 -14.90
CA GLY A 24 -3.15 3.91 -14.78
C GLY A 24 -2.07 4.19 -15.82
N ALA A 25 -2.44 4.51 -17.06
CA ALA A 25 -1.51 4.90 -18.13
C ALA A 25 -0.69 6.13 -17.74
N THR A 26 -1.33 7.19 -17.22
CA THR A 26 -0.64 8.39 -16.72
C THR A 26 0.31 8.07 -15.55
N LEU A 27 -0.11 7.23 -14.60
CA LEU A 27 0.74 6.80 -13.47
C LEU A 27 1.98 6.04 -13.93
N LEU A 28 1.88 5.24 -14.99
CA LEU A 28 3.00 4.51 -15.62
C LEU A 28 3.85 5.38 -16.56
N GLY A 29 3.44 6.63 -16.82
CA GLY A 29 4.13 7.53 -17.74
C GLY A 29 3.90 7.21 -19.22
N VAL A 30 2.85 6.44 -19.57
CA VAL A 30 2.51 6.10 -20.95
C VAL A 30 1.84 7.30 -21.63
N PRO A 31 2.40 7.85 -22.72
CA PRO A 31 1.86 9.04 -23.37
C PRO A 31 0.54 8.77 -24.11
N GLY A 32 -0.26 9.83 -24.34
CA GLY A 32 -1.47 9.78 -25.17
C GLY A 32 -2.76 9.44 -24.40
N PHE A 33 -2.72 9.44 -23.07
CA PHE A 33 -3.86 9.16 -22.19
C PHE A 33 -4.17 10.28 -21.20
N ASP A 34 -3.38 11.34 -21.18
CA ASP A 34 -3.49 12.40 -20.17
C ASP A 34 -4.76 13.26 -20.28
N ASP A 35 -5.51 13.13 -21.37
CA ASP A 35 -6.77 13.82 -21.61
C ASP A 35 -8.02 12.98 -21.24
N LYS A 36 -7.86 11.74 -20.71
CA LYS A 36 -8.94 10.78 -20.48
C LYS A 36 -9.01 10.31 -19.03
N LEU A 37 -10.19 9.81 -18.63
CA LEU A 37 -10.42 9.10 -17.37
C LEU A 37 -10.85 7.65 -17.65
N ASP A 38 -10.77 6.83 -16.61
CA ASP A 38 -11.30 5.48 -16.63
C ASP A 38 -12.84 5.51 -16.76
N ASP A 39 -13.39 4.52 -17.47
CA ASP A 39 -14.82 4.27 -17.43
C ASP A 39 -15.18 3.48 -16.16
N PHE A 40 -15.81 4.18 -15.21
CA PHE A 40 -16.28 3.58 -13.95
C PHE A 40 -17.71 3.02 -14.03
N SER A 41 -18.34 3.04 -15.19
CA SER A 41 -19.65 2.41 -15.42
C SER A 41 -19.54 0.89 -15.40
N MET A 42 -20.69 0.21 -15.29
CA MET A 42 -20.77 -1.26 -15.41
C MET A 42 -20.21 -1.77 -16.74
N VAL A 43 -20.30 -0.99 -17.82
CA VAL A 43 -19.73 -1.36 -19.13
C VAL A 43 -18.21 -1.42 -19.04
N GLY A 44 -17.57 -0.37 -18.54
CA GLY A 44 -16.12 -0.33 -18.37
C GLY A 44 -15.62 -1.38 -17.36
N GLN A 45 -16.37 -1.61 -16.26
CA GLN A 45 -16.05 -2.63 -15.27
C GLN A 45 -16.08 -4.05 -15.87
N LYS A 46 -17.14 -4.39 -16.64
CA LYS A 46 -17.27 -5.69 -17.31
C LYS A 46 -16.22 -5.88 -18.41
N ALA A 47 -15.86 -4.84 -19.14
CA ALA A 47 -14.82 -4.92 -20.16
C ALA A 47 -13.45 -5.31 -19.54
N ARG A 48 -13.08 -4.70 -18.40
CA ARG A 48 -11.86 -5.04 -17.67
C ARG A 48 -11.91 -6.47 -17.09
N GLU A 49 -13.05 -6.87 -16.54
CA GLU A 49 -13.26 -8.23 -16.05
C GLU A 49 -13.10 -9.28 -17.17
N GLU A 50 -13.66 -9.03 -18.35
CA GLU A 50 -13.54 -9.94 -19.48
C GLU A 50 -12.09 -10.04 -20.00
N LEU A 51 -11.36 -8.92 -20.06
CA LEU A 51 -9.94 -8.94 -20.40
C LEU A 51 -9.15 -9.79 -19.37
N THR A 52 -9.44 -9.64 -18.08
CA THR A 52 -8.80 -10.41 -17.01
C THR A 52 -9.11 -11.91 -17.14
N ARG A 53 -10.38 -12.26 -17.39
CA ARG A 53 -10.85 -13.65 -17.59
C ARG A 53 -10.20 -14.30 -18.80
N LYS A 54 -10.22 -13.60 -19.95
CA LYS A 54 -9.57 -14.05 -21.17
C LYS A 54 -8.09 -14.35 -20.93
N THR A 55 -7.36 -13.39 -20.38
CA THR A 55 -5.92 -13.52 -20.10
C THR A 55 -5.63 -14.68 -19.16
N LEU A 56 -6.41 -14.82 -18.08
CA LEU A 56 -6.27 -15.95 -17.15
C LEU A 56 -6.42 -17.30 -17.84
N ASN A 57 -7.43 -17.43 -18.72
CA ASN A 57 -7.66 -18.68 -19.44
C ASN A 57 -6.52 -18.97 -20.43
N GLU A 58 -6.04 -17.97 -21.16
CA GLU A 58 -4.92 -18.11 -22.09
C GLU A 58 -3.63 -18.50 -21.34
N VAL A 59 -3.31 -17.82 -20.24
CA VAL A 59 -2.13 -18.15 -19.42
C VAL A 59 -2.20 -19.57 -18.87
N LYS A 60 -3.36 -20.02 -18.38
CA LYS A 60 -3.54 -21.39 -17.85
C LYS A 60 -3.44 -22.47 -18.92
N ALA A 61 -3.78 -22.16 -20.16
CA ALA A 61 -3.74 -23.13 -21.26
C ALA A 61 -2.33 -23.37 -21.82
N GLU A 62 -1.40 -22.43 -21.57
CA GLU A 62 -0.02 -22.57 -22.08
C GLU A 62 0.85 -23.45 -21.18
N THR A 63 1.79 -24.13 -21.82
CA THR A 63 2.85 -24.87 -21.11
C THR A 63 4.06 -23.96 -20.91
N PRO A 64 4.57 -23.76 -19.68
CA PRO A 64 5.76 -22.94 -19.44
C PRO A 64 6.99 -23.47 -20.20
N GLU A 65 7.72 -22.57 -20.84
CA GLU A 65 8.91 -22.90 -21.63
C GLU A 65 10.17 -23.06 -20.75
N ASN A 66 10.17 -22.44 -19.55
CA ASN A 66 11.27 -22.44 -18.59
C ASN A 66 10.78 -22.12 -17.18
N GLU A 67 11.69 -22.10 -16.21
CA GLU A 67 11.37 -21.84 -14.80
C GLU A 67 10.80 -20.44 -14.58
N TYR A 68 11.32 -19.40 -15.25
CA TYR A 68 10.80 -18.05 -15.09
C TYR A 68 9.38 -17.93 -15.62
N ASP A 69 9.09 -18.64 -16.69
CA ASP A 69 7.76 -18.71 -17.30
C ASP A 69 6.77 -19.46 -16.40
N ARG A 70 7.21 -20.52 -15.74
CA ARG A 70 6.44 -21.24 -14.73
C ARG A 70 6.08 -20.35 -13.55
N ILE A 71 7.04 -19.57 -13.04
CA ILE A 71 6.80 -18.61 -11.97
C ILE A 71 5.84 -17.51 -12.43
N ALA A 72 6.04 -16.97 -13.62
CA ALA A 72 5.15 -15.95 -14.19
C ALA A 72 3.71 -16.46 -14.34
N GLN A 73 3.53 -17.72 -14.78
CA GLN A 73 2.22 -18.37 -14.86
C GLN A 73 1.55 -18.51 -13.49
N ALA A 74 2.30 -18.94 -12.48
CA ALA A 74 1.80 -19.07 -11.12
C ALA A 74 1.37 -17.72 -10.54
N VAL A 75 2.19 -16.68 -10.71
CA VAL A 75 1.90 -15.30 -10.28
C VAL A 75 0.66 -14.76 -10.99
N ALA A 76 0.60 -14.85 -12.32
CA ALA A 76 -0.53 -14.36 -13.09
C ALA A 76 -1.82 -15.12 -12.74
N THR A 77 -1.75 -16.44 -12.60
CA THR A 77 -2.90 -17.28 -12.23
C THR A 77 -3.46 -16.88 -10.88
N GLU A 78 -2.61 -16.70 -9.88
CA GLU A 78 -3.04 -16.31 -8.54
C GLU A 78 -3.63 -14.90 -8.54
N ARG A 79 -2.95 -13.91 -9.12
CA ARG A 79 -3.40 -12.51 -9.13
C ARG A 79 -4.69 -12.30 -9.92
N LEU A 80 -4.75 -12.79 -11.15
CA LEU A 80 -5.92 -12.62 -12.01
C LEU A 80 -7.14 -13.38 -11.47
N SER A 81 -6.93 -14.56 -10.86
CA SER A 81 -8.02 -15.29 -10.19
C SER A 81 -8.56 -14.53 -8.97
N SER A 82 -7.69 -13.89 -8.19
CA SER A 82 -8.10 -13.08 -7.05
C SER A 82 -8.86 -11.82 -7.47
N GLU A 83 -8.41 -11.12 -8.52
CA GLU A 83 -9.10 -9.96 -9.10
C GLU A 83 -10.49 -10.34 -9.62
N LEU A 84 -10.61 -11.45 -10.36
CA LEU A 84 -11.89 -11.94 -10.87
C LEU A 84 -12.85 -12.29 -9.74
N ARG A 85 -12.41 -12.98 -8.70
CA ARG A 85 -13.26 -13.32 -7.54
C ARG A 85 -13.89 -12.07 -6.92
N LEU A 86 -13.11 -11.00 -6.70
CA LEU A 86 -13.64 -9.74 -6.16
C LEU A 86 -14.57 -9.02 -7.14
N SER A 87 -14.31 -9.10 -8.44
CA SER A 87 -15.13 -8.50 -9.46
C SER A 87 -16.47 -9.24 -9.64
N GLU A 88 -16.42 -10.55 -9.77
CA GLU A 88 -17.60 -11.42 -9.94
C GLU A 88 -18.54 -11.40 -8.72
N SER A 89 -17.97 -11.26 -7.51
CA SER A 89 -18.74 -11.07 -6.27
C SER A 89 -19.21 -9.64 -6.04
N HIS A 90 -18.89 -8.71 -6.93
CA HIS A 90 -19.13 -7.27 -6.84
C HIS A 90 -18.44 -6.56 -5.68
N GLU A 91 -17.53 -7.21 -4.97
CA GLU A 91 -16.78 -6.62 -3.86
C GLU A 91 -15.95 -5.40 -4.32
N SER A 92 -15.19 -5.53 -5.40
CA SER A 92 -14.35 -4.43 -5.92
C SER A 92 -15.14 -3.26 -6.51
N ARG A 93 -16.45 -3.45 -6.77
CA ARG A 93 -17.37 -2.42 -7.27
C ARG A 93 -18.11 -1.71 -6.15
N ALA A 94 -18.45 -2.44 -5.08
CA ALA A 94 -19.24 -1.93 -3.96
C ALA A 94 -18.39 -1.25 -2.89
N LEU A 95 -17.18 -1.75 -2.60
CA LEU A 95 -16.33 -1.19 -1.57
C LEU A 95 -15.46 -0.05 -2.11
N PHE A 96 -15.45 1.03 -1.38
CA PHE A 96 -14.62 2.22 -1.60
C PHE A 96 -14.37 2.91 -0.25
N ASN A 97 -13.28 3.65 -0.18
CA ASN A 97 -12.90 4.39 1.02
C ASN A 97 -12.12 5.66 0.64
N LEU A 98 -11.68 6.43 1.63
CA LEU A 98 -10.97 7.70 1.42
C LEU A 98 -9.63 7.56 0.69
N ILE A 99 -9.02 6.36 0.69
CA ILE A 99 -7.71 6.11 0.09
C ILE A 99 -7.87 5.41 -1.28
N SER A 100 -8.79 4.47 -1.38
CA SER A 100 -9.02 3.65 -2.57
C SER A 100 -10.46 3.82 -3.07
N SER A 101 -10.64 4.70 -4.04
CA SER A 101 -11.93 4.99 -4.67
C SER A 101 -11.73 5.67 -6.03
N PRO A 102 -12.73 5.66 -6.93
CA PRO A 102 -12.72 6.50 -8.12
C PRO A 102 -12.49 7.98 -7.79
N VAL A 103 -13.07 8.48 -6.70
CA VAL A 103 -12.93 9.87 -6.22
C VAL A 103 -11.47 10.23 -5.99
N THR A 104 -10.77 9.39 -5.25
CA THR A 104 -9.35 9.58 -4.94
C THR A 104 -8.47 9.47 -6.18
N SER A 105 -8.70 8.45 -7.01
CA SER A 105 -7.94 8.23 -8.25
C SER A 105 -8.09 9.39 -9.24
N ILE A 106 -9.32 9.90 -9.42
CA ILE A 106 -9.61 11.07 -10.26
C ILE A 106 -8.86 12.32 -9.76
N ARG A 107 -8.78 12.52 -8.43
CA ARG A 107 -8.07 13.69 -7.89
C ARG A 107 -6.56 13.54 -8.00
N GLN A 108 -6.02 12.38 -7.69
CA GLN A 108 -4.58 12.14 -7.63
C GLN A 108 -3.91 12.14 -9.01
N VAL A 109 -4.58 11.70 -10.05
CA VAL A 109 -3.98 11.60 -11.39
C VAL A 109 -3.44 12.94 -11.90
N PHE A 110 -4.05 14.06 -11.52
CA PHE A 110 -3.58 15.40 -11.92
C PHE A 110 -2.21 15.77 -11.30
N GLU A 111 -1.84 15.16 -10.19
CA GLU A 111 -0.50 15.38 -9.60
C GLU A 111 0.60 14.73 -10.46
N MET A 112 0.27 13.64 -11.13
CA MET A 112 1.19 12.83 -11.94
C MET A 112 1.25 13.27 -13.41
N MET A 113 0.29 14.07 -13.86
CA MET A 113 0.30 14.60 -15.23
C MET A 113 1.51 15.51 -15.48
N PRO A 114 2.13 15.43 -16.68
CA PRO A 114 3.11 16.42 -17.11
C PRO A 114 2.51 17.84 -17.07
N LYS A 115 3.27 18.81 -16.55
CA LYS A 115 2.79 20.20 -16.39
C LYS A 115 3.44 21.18 -17.38
N GLU A 116 4.60 20.81 -17.90
CA GLU A 116 5.45 21.69 -18.70
C GLU A 116 5.38 21.44 -20.22
N LYS A 117 4.58 20.44 -20.66
CA LYS A 117 4.40 20.16 -22.08
C LYS A 117 3.41 21.14 -22.71
N PRO A 118 3.54 21.46 -24.00
CA PRO A 118 2.66 22.42 -24.69
C PRO A 118 1.18 22.06 -24.64
N ASP A 119 0.83 20.78 -24.56
CA ASP A 119 -0.54 20.27 -24.53
C ASP A 119 -1.08 20.00 -23.10
N SER A 120 -0.26 20.23 -22.07
CA SER A 120 -0.63 19.89 -20.68
C SER A 120 -1.90 20.58 -20.21
N ALA A 121 -2.08 21.87 -20.47
CA ALA A 121 -3.28 22.60 -20.10
C ALA A 121 -4.53 22.13 -20.86
N ALA A 122 -4.39 21.84 -22.16
CA ALA A 122 -5.48 21.31 -22.99
C ALA A 122 -5.91 19.91 -22.52
N ASN A 123 -4.96 19.02 -22.19
CA ASN A 123 -5.22 17.69 -21.66
C ASN A 123 -5.89 17.77 -20.28
N ALA A 124 -5.41 18.66 -19.39
CA ALA A 124 -6.04 18.89 -18.09
C ALA A 124 -7.49 19.39 -18.24
N THR A 125 -7.76 20.30 -19.19
CA THR A 125 -9.10 20.81 -19.48
C THR A 125 -10.05 19.69 -19.90
N LYS A 126 -9.64 18.82 -20.84
CA LYS A 126 -10.46 17.68 -21.29
C LYS A 126 -10.70 16.70 -20.15
N ARG A 127 -9.67 16.36 -19.38
CA ARG A 127 -9.76 15.43 -18.24
C ARG A 127 -10.68 15.96 -17.15
N LEU A 128 -10.61 17.26 -16.82
CA LEU A 128 -11.52 17.92 -15.87
C LEU A 128 -12.98 17.87 -16.34
N ASN A 129 -13.23 18.13 -17.62
CA ASN A 129 -14.58 18.05 -18.18
C ASN A 129 -15.14 16.62 -18.18
N ALA A 130 -14.30 15.58 -18.21
CA ALA A 130 -14.73 14.19 -18.15
C ALA A 130 -15.16 13.74 -16.74
N ILE A 131 -14.85 14.51 -15.68
CA ILE A 131 -15.13 14.10 -14.28
C ILE A 131 -16.60 13.86 -14.02
N SER A 132 -17.49 14.71 -14.55
CA SER A 132 -18.93 14.57 -14.34
C SER A 132 -19.46 13.23 -14.86
N GLU A 133 -19.05 12.83 -16.06
CA GLU A 133 -19.47 11.56 -16.67
C GLU A 133 -18.87 10.37 -15.91
N ALA A 134 -17.60 10.43 -15.55
CA ALA A 134 -16.93 9.40 -14.79
C ALA A 134 -17.61 9.15 -13.42
N LEU A 135 -17.96 10.20 -12.69
CA LEU A 135 -18.67 10.10 -11.40
C LEU A 135 -20.12 9.58 -11.58
N LYS A 136 -20.85 10.01 -12.64
CA LYS A 136 -22.17 9.45 -12.95
C LYS A 136 -22.11 7.97 -13.28
N GLY A 137 -21.12 7.53 -14.06
CA GLY A 137 -20.87 6.13 -14.36
C GLY A 137 -20.63 5.32 -13.09
N TRP A 138 -19.83 5.85 -12.15
CA TRP A 138 -19.61 5.23 -10.85
C TRP A 138 -20.89 5.14 -10.01
N CYS A 139 -21.67 6.22 -9.91
CA CYS A 139 -22.97 6.19 -9.21
C CYS A 139 -23.91 5.12 -9.78
N SER A 140 -23.99 5.02 -11.12
CA SER A 140 -24.80 3.99 -11.80
C SER A 140 -24.31 2.57 -11.47
N THR A 141 -23.00 2.35 -11.38
CA THR A 141 -22.41 1.09 -10.94
C THR A 141 -22.83 0.76 -9.51
N LEU A 142 -22.70 1.72 -8.57
CA LEU A 142 -23.12 1.54 -7.18
C LEU A 142 -24.60 1.20 -7.05
N GLU A 143 -25.48 1.86 -7.82
CA GLU A 143 -26.91 1.53 -7.84
C GLU A 143 -27.16 0.10 -8.32
N THR A 144 -26.48 -0.30 -9.39
CA THR A 144 -26.64 -1.65 -9.97
C THR A 144 -26.25 -2.71 -8.95
N VAL A 145 -25.07 -2.60 -8.34
CA VAL A 145 -24.59 -3.61 -7.38
C VAL A 145 -25.34 -3.57 -6.05
N ALA A 146 -25.89 -2.41 -5.65
CA ALA A 146 -26.78 -2.30 -4.51
C ALA A 146 -28.09 -3.07 -4.76
N GLY A 147 -28.64 -3.02 -5.98
CA GLY A 147 -29.78 -3.82 -6.40
C GLY A 147 -29.55 -5.33 -6.34
N GLU A 148 -28.29 -5.75 -6.39
CA GLU A 148 -27.82 -7.14 -6.25
C GLU A 148 -27.38 -7.49 -4.81
N GLY A 149 -27.65 -6.59 -3.85
CA GLY A 149 -27.39 -6.80 -2.43
C GLY A 149 -25.93 -6.57 -2.02
N ARG A 150 -25.13 -5.88 -2.85
CA ARG A 150 -23.76 -5.48 -2.49
C ARG A 150 -23.67 -3.98 -2.26
N VAL A 151 -23.41 -3.61 -1.02
CA VAL A 151 -23.32 -2.21 -0.60
C VAL A 151 -22.07 -2.00 0.27
N ASN A 152 -21.65 -0.74 0.36
CA ASN A 152 -20.62 -0.30 1.31
C ASN A 152 -21.23 0.02 2.68
N SER A 153 -20.41 0.17 3.73
CA SER A 153 -20.89 0.64 5.02
C SER A 153 -21.28 2.12 4.97
N THR A 154 -22.28 2.48 5.77
CA THR A 154 -22.76 3.88 5.88
C THR A 154 -21.62 4.82 6.26
N ARG A 155 -20.70 4.38 7.12
CA ARG A 155 -19.49 5.14 7.51
C ARG A 155 -18.67 5.55 6.29
N GLN A 156 -18.31 4.59 5.44
CA GLN A 156 -17.46 4.86 4.26
C GLN A 156 -18.19 5.70 3.20
N VAL A 157 -19.49 5.51 3.04
CA VAL A 157 -20.33 6.34 2.15
C VAL A 157 -20.31 7.80 2.60
N LEU A 158 -20.55 8.05 3.88
CA LEU A 158 -20.58 9.43 4.42
C LEU A 158 -19.19 10.07 4.44
N ALA A 159 -18.15 9.31 4.75
CA ALA A 159 -16.77 9.81 4.71
C ALA A 159 -16.37 10.22 3.28
N THR A 160 -16.69 9.40 2.28
CA THR A 160 -16.40 9.72 0.87
C THR A 160 -17.25 10.90 0.36
N ALA A 161 -18.50 11.02 0.81
CA ALA A 161 -19.31 12.21 0.52
C ALA A 161 -18.67 13.48 1.11
N GLY A 162 -18.15 13.43 2.33
CA GLY A 162 -17.40 14.54 2.95
C GLY A 162 -16.10 14.89 2.21
N GLN A 163 -15.40 13.89 1.66
CA GLN A 163 -14.22 14.11 0.80
C GLN A 163 -14.61 14.86 -0.49
N LEU A 164 -15.69 14.45 -1.14
CA LEU A 164 -16.21 15.12 -2.33
C LEU A 164 -16.67 16.56 -2.03
N GLU A 165 -17.31 16.82 -0.89
CA GLU A 165 -17.64 18.18 -0.44
C GLU A 165 -16.38 19.04 -0.23
N THR A 166 -15.31 18.44 0.26
CA THR A 166 -14.01 19.13 0.37
C THR A 166 -13.45 19.44 -1.01
N PHE A 167 -13.52 18.51 -1.94
CA PHE A 167 -13.05 18.73 -3.31
C PHE A 167 -13.88 19.78 -4.06
N SER A 168 -15.16 19.93 -3.77
CA SER A 168 -16.03 20.94 -4.36
C SER A 168 -15.67 22.40 -3.96
N LYS A 169 -14.80 22.57 -2.96
CA LYS A 169 -14.44 23.89 -2.39
C LYS A 169 -13.10 24.43 -2.91
N GLY A 170 -12.82 24.27 -4.21
CA GLY A 170 -11.65 24.85 -4.86
C GLY A 170 -10.48 23.90 -5.10
N ALA A 171 -10.63 22.58 -4.86
CA ALA A 171 -9.57 21.62 -5.07
C ALA A 171 -9.13 21.52 -6.53
N PHE A 172 -10.08 21.55 -7.47
CA PHE A 172 -9.76 21.49 -8.89
C PHE A 172 -9.35 22.84 -9.47
N GLN A 173 -9.77 23.95 -8.90
CA GLN A 173 -9.20 25.26 -9.21
C GLN A 173 -7.73 25.34 -8.79
N THR A 174 -7.36 24.75 -7.66
CA THR A 174 -5.96 24.60 -7.23
C THR A 174 -5.17 23.71 -8.19
N VAL A 175 -5.77 22.64 -8.70
CA VAL A 175 -5.17 21.82 -9.78
C VAL A 175 -4.96 22.64 -11.04
N ALA A 176 -5.97 23.38 -11.52
CA ALA A 176 -5.89 24.19 -12.73
C ALA A 176 -4.71 25.18 -12.69
N LYS A 177 -4.46 25.82 -11.55
CA LYS A 177 -3.32 26.72 -11.35
C LYS A 177 -1.95 26.06 -11.57
N LYS A 178 -1.83 24.75 -11.44
CA LYS A 178 -0.58 24.02 -11.71
C LYS A 178 -0.29 23.88 -13.21
N PHE A 179 -1.31 24.02 -14.06
CA PHE A 179 -1.21 23.95 -15.52
C PHE A 179 -1.30 25.32 -16.19
N ASP A 180 -1.77 26.34 -15.49
CA ASP A 180 -1.81 27.73 -15.92
C ASP A 180 -1.58 28.64 -14.71
N GLN A 181 -0.31 28.96 -14.43
CA GLN A 181 0.08 29.79 -13.29
C GLN A 181 -0.43 31.23 -13.40
N ALA A 182 -0.58 31.74 -14.62
CA ALA A 182 -1.09 33.09 -14.89
C ALA A 182 -2.61 33.19 -14.64
N GLY A 183 -3.33 32.05 -14.63
CA GLY A 183 -4.77 31.99 -14.44
C GLY A 183 -5.56 32.64 -15.59
N THR A 184 -5.03 32.65 -16.80
CA THR A 184 -5.61 33.30 -17.99
C THR A 184 -6.43 32.35 -18.87
N ASN A 185 -6.27 31.04 -18.69
CA ASN A 185 -7.01 30.02 -19.45
C ASN A 185 -8.43 29.85 -18.88
N SER A 186 -9.38 30.59 -19.45
CA SER A 186 -10.78 30.59 -19.01
C SER A 186 -11.47 29.20 -19.19
N GLU A 187 -11.09 28.42 -20.22
CA GLU A 187 -11.65 27.09 -20.45
C GLU A 187 -11.21 26.11 -19.36
N LEU A 188 -9.92 26.14 -18.98
CA LEU A 188 -9.38 25.31 -17.91
C LEU A 188 -10.02 25.67 -16.55
N LEU A 189 -10.19 26.96 -16.26
CA LEU A 189 -10.85 27.42 -15.04
C LEU A 189 -12.34 27.03 -15.00
N GLN A 190 -13.03 27.08 -16.14
CA GLN A 190 -14.42 26.65 -16.23
C GLN A 190 -14.54 25.12 -16.06
N ALA A 191 -13.65 24.36 -16.67
CA ALA A 191 -13.61 22.90 -16.50
C ALA A 191 -13.36 22.50 -15.03
N ALA A 192 -12.49 23.23 -14.30
CA ALA A 192 -12.28 23.04 -12.87
C ALA A 192 -13.56 23.28 -12.04
N LYS A 193 -14.30 24.35 -12.35
CA LYS A 193 -15.60 24.64 -11.68
C LYS A 193 -16.63 23.56 -11.99
N ASN A 194 -16.68 23.06 -13.23
CA ASN A 194 -17.58 21.97 -13.61
C ASN A 194 -17.26 20.68 -12.82
N ALA A 195 -15.98 20.37 -12.65
CA ALA A 195 -15.52 19.25 -11.84
C ALA A 195 -15.92 19.39 -10.36
N GLU A 196 -15.80 20.59 -9.80
CA GLU A 196 -16.21 20.88 -8.42
C GLU A 196 -17.72 20.77 -8.23
N SER A 197 -18.52 21.23 -9.21
CA SER A 197 -19.97 21.04 -9.20
C SER A 197 -20.35 19.55 -9.26
N ALA A 198 -19.69 18.77 -10.11
CA ALA A 198 -19.92 17.32 -10.20
C ALA A 198 -19.58 16.60 -8.90
N CYS A 199 -18.53 17.03 -8.19
CA CYS A 199 -18.21 16.50 -6.85
C CYS A 199 -19.33 16.79 -5.85
N LEU A 200 -19.86 18.01 -5.82
CA LEU A 200 -20.96 18.36 -4.92
C LEU A 200 -22.23 17.61 -5.23
N GLU A 201 -22.58 17.47 -6.51
CA GLU A 201 -23.74 16.67 -6.97
C GLU A 201 -23.61 15.20 -6.51
N THR A 202 -22.42 14.61 -6.69
CA THR A 202 -22.14 13.24 -6.29
C THR A 202 -22.18 13.07 -4.77
N ALA A 203 -21.64 14.05 -3.99
CA ALA A 203 -21.73 14.05 -2.53
C ALA A 203 -23.19 14.06 -2.04
N ASN A 204 -24.01 14.90 -2.65
CA ASN A 204 -25.43 15.00 -2.33
C ASN A 204 -26.17 13.68 -2.67
N TRP A 205 -25.87 13.07 -3.81
CA TRP A 205 -26.42 11.79 -4.21
C TRP A 205 -26.00 10.67 -3.23
N LEU A 206 -24.73 10.61 -2.84
CA LEU A 206 -24.25 9.63 -1.86
C LEU A 206 -25.00 9.76 -0.53
N LYS A 207 -25.18 10.98 -0.02
CA LYS A 207 -25.89 11.23 1.24
C LYS A 207 -27.40 10.96 1.15
N GLY A 208 -28.06 11.45 0.08
CA GLY A 208 -29.51 11.45 -0.03
C GLY A 208 -30.08 10.17 -0.62
N SER A 209 -29.38 9.53 -1.56
CA SER A 209 -29.91 8.40 -2.35
C SER A 209 -29.23 7.07 -2.03
N TYR A 210 -27.91 7.06 -1.82
CA TYR A 210 -27.14 5.83 -1.62
C TYR A 210 -26.98 5.45 -0.14
N ALA A 211 -26.68 6.40 0.77
CA ALA A 211 -26.51 6.12 2.19
C ALA A 211 -27.71 5.41 2.83
N PRO A 212 -28.98 5.71 2.51
CA PRO A 212 -30.12 4.96 3.02
C PRO A 212 -30.15 3.48 2.64
N LYS A 213 -29.42 3.08 1.57
CA LYS A 213 -29.30 1.70 1.10
C LYS A 213 -28.06 1.00 1.62
N SER A 214 -27.11 1.74 2.19
CA SER A 214 -25.82 1.24 2.68
C SER A 214 -25.96 0.40 3.96
N ASP A 215 -24.94 -0.42 4.25
CA ASP A 215 -24.94 -1.27 5.43
C ASP A 215 -24.63 -0.43 6.69
N PRO A 216 -25.52 -0.42 7.70
CA PRO A 216 -25.23 0.26 8.98
C PRO A 216 -24.10 -0.41 9.77
N LYS A 217 -23.73 -1.65 9.43
CA LYS A 217 -22.61 -2.36 10.05
C LYS A 217 -21.31 -2.00 9.35
N ASP A 218 -20.27 -1.75 10.15
CA ASP A 218 -18.94 -1.46 9.64
C ASP A 218 -18.22 -2.72 9.12
N GLY A 219 -18.39 -3.86 9.80
CA GLY A 219 -17.72 -5.12 9.44
C GLY A 219 -18.38 -5.84 8.26
N VAL A 220 -17.57 -6.37 7.33
CA VAL A 220 -18.07 -7.05 6.11
C VAL A 220 -18.48 -8.51 6.33
N GLY A 221 -18.16 -9.10 7.48
CA GLY A 221 -18.36 -10.53 7.77
C GLY A 221 -17.23 -11.41 7.24
N GLU A 222 -17.10 -12.61 7.85
CA GLU A 222 -15.95 -13.49 7.66
C GLU A 222 -15.76 -13.95 6.21
N GLU A 223 -16.84 -14.27 5.49
CA GLU A 223 -16.75 -14.79 4.11
C GLU A 223 -16.26 -13.71 3.13
N ARG A 224 -16.76 -12.48 3.25
CA ARG A 224 -16.28 -11.35 2.44
C ARG A 224 -14.85 -10.97 2.84
N TYR A 225 -14.55 -11.01 4.13
CA TYR A 225 -13.22 -10.73 4.63
C TYR A 225 -12.16 -11.71 4.09
N LYS A 226 -12.47 -13.01 4.02
CA LYS A 226 -11.57 -14.03 3.43
C LYS A 226 -11.17 -13.70 1.99
N MET A 227 -12.11 -13.21 1.18
CA MET A 227 -11.82 -12.82 -0.22
C MET A 227 -10.83 -11.66 -0.27
N TRP A 228 -11.03 -10.65 0.57
CA TRP A 228 -10.14 -9.49 0.65
C TRP A 228 -8.78 -9.84 1.26
N ALA A 229 -8.75 -10.62 2.33
CA ALA A 229 -7.51 -11.09 2.93
C ALA A 229 -6.66 -11.88 1.90
N ARG A 230 -7.30 -12.79 1.13
CA ARG A 230 -6.66 -13.48 0.01
C ARG A 230 -6.12 -12.52 -1.04
N HIS A 231 -6.90 -11.50 -1.40
CA HIS A 231 -6.48 -10.52 -2.40
C HIS A 231 -5.21 -9.77 -1.96
N PHE A 232 -5.17 -9.30 -0.72
CA PHE A 232 -4.05 -8.53 -0.20
C PHE A 232 -2.84 -9.37 0.18
N THR A 233 -3.02 -10.60 0.62
CA THR A 233 -1.91 -11.46 1.04
C THR A 233 -1.47 -12.46 -0.02
N GLY A 234 -2.36 -12.87 -0.91
CA GLY A 234 -2.12 -13.98 -1.83
C GLY A 234 -2.02 -15.33 -1.12
N ALA A 235 -2.61 -15.47 0.07
CA ALA A 235 -2.63 -16.70 0.85
C ALA A 235 -4.02 -17.01 1.40
N ASP A 236 -4.33 -18.30 1.53
CA ASP A 236 -5.51 -18.76 2.27
C ASP A 236 -5.17 -18.84 3.76
N LEU A 237 -5.79 -17.97 4.54
CA LEU A 237 -5.51 -17.82 5.96
C LEU A 237 -6.61 -18.46 6.82
N ASN A 238 -6.24 -19.21 7.86
CA ASN A 238 -7.13 -19.47 8.97
C ASN A 238 -7.24 -18.17 9.81
N LEU A 239 -8.36 -17.48 9.70
CA LEU A 239 -8.53 -16.17 10.32
C LEU A 239 -8.52 -16.25 11.85
N ARG A 240 -9.07 -17.32 12.44
CA ARG A 240 -9.06 -17.52 13.89
C ARG A 240 -7.64 -17.69 14.42
N ASP A 241 -6.88 -18.60 13.81
CA ASP A 241 -5.48 -18.84 14.21
C ASP A 241 -4.61 -17.60 13.98
N THR A 242 -4.88 -16.85 12.89
CA THR A 242 -4.17 -15.60 12.59
C THR A 242 -4.48 -14.52 13.63
N TYR A 243 -5.73 -14.41 14.05
CA TYR A 243 -6.17 -13.48 15.08
C TYR A 243 -5.51 -13.79 16.44
N GLU A 244 -5.53 -15.05 16.87
CA GLU A 244 -4.92 -15.50 18.13
C GLU A 244 -3.40 -15.32 18.11
N TRP A 245 -2.75 -15.61 16.98
CA TRP A 245 -1.34 -15.33 16.79
C TRP A 245 -1.05 -13.82 16.86
N GLY A 246 -1.91 -12.98 16.28
CA GLY A 246 -1.79 -11.52 16.38
C GLY A 246 -1.81 -11.01 17.81
N ILE A 247 -2.69 -11.57 18.66
CA ILE A 247 -2.73 -11.27 20.10
C ILE A 247 -1.41 -11.63 20.77
N ALA A 248 -0.92 -12.87 20.55
CA ALA A 248 0.33 -13.34 21.14
C ALA A 248 1.52 -12.46 20.72
N GLN A 249 1.59 -12.06 19.44
CA GLN A 249 2.62 -11.13 18.95
C GLN A 249 2.53 -9.75 19.61
N LEU A 250 1.33 -9.21 19.76
CA LEU A 250 1.12 -7.92 20.42
C LEU A 250 1.54 -7.97 21.89
N ASP A 251 1.26 -9.06 22.61
CA ASP A 251 1.66 -9.26 24.01
C ASP A 251 3.20 -9.37 24.14
N GLU A 252 3.85 -10.14 23.27
CA GLU A 252 5.30 -10.28 23.24
C GLU A 252 6.01 -8.95 22.99
N ILE A 253 5.53 -8.18 22.00
CA ILE A 253 6.08 -6.87 21.64
C ILE A 253 5.90 -5.88 22.80
N ASN A 254 4.70 -5.83 23.41
CA ASN A 254 4.45 -4.94 24.54
C ASN A 254 5.32 -5.30 25.77
N ALA A 255 5.56 -6.57 26.02
CA ALA A 255 6.48 -7.02 27.07
C ALA A 255 7.93 -6.56 26.79
N ARG A 256 8.39 -6.62 25.53
CA ARG A 256 9.72 -6.12 25.13
C ARG A 256 9.77 -4.59 25.23
N MET A 257 8.72 -3.86 24.78
CA MET A 257 8.63 -2.39 24.95
C MET A 257 8.76 -1.98 26.42
N LYS A 258 8.09 -2.69 27.33
CA LYS A 258 8.21 -2.41 28.76
C LYS A 258 9.65 -2.52 29.26
N ARG A 259 10.37 -3.58 28.87
CA ARG A 259 11.79 -3.73 29.23
C ARG A 259 12.67 -2.60 28.67
N ALA A 260 12.41 -2.13 27.45
CA ALA A 260 13.13 -0.99 26.87
C ALA A 260 12.78 0.32 27.61
N ALA A 261 11.51 0.52 27.95
CA ALA A 261 11.03 1.66 28.74
C ALA A 261 11.69 1.75 30.11
N ASP A 262 11.79 0.62 30.82
CA ASP A 262 12.44 0.54 32.14
C ASP A 262 13.93 0.95 32.09
N ARG A 263 14.62 0.71 30.95
CA ARG A 263 16.00 1.17 30.74
C ARG A 263 16.11 2.66 30.41
N LEU A 264 15.08 3.24 29.79
CA LEU A 264 15.06 4.66 29.38
C LEU A 264 14.66 5.59 30.52
N TYR A 265 13.49 5.32 31.08
CA TYR A 265 12.85 6.15 32.09
C TYR A 265 12.18 5.26 33.15
N PRO A 266 12.97 4.76 34.14
CA PRO A 266 12.47 3.81 35.14
C PRO A 266 11.33 4.35 36.02
N ASP A 267 11.15 5.68 36.04
CA ASP A 267 10.11 6.39 36.76
C ASP A 267 8.83 6.62 35.93
N ALA A 268 8.83 6.26 34.65
CA ALA A 268 7.65 6.41 33.81
C ALA A 268 6.55 5.42 34.21
N THR A 269 5.30 5.90 34.25
CA THR A 269 4.13 5.12 34.70
C THR A 269 3.44 4.37 33.56
N SER A 270 3.75 4.71 32.30
CA SER A 270 3.16 4.10 31.12
C SER A 270 4.08 4.17 29.90
N LEU A 271 3.84 3.28 28.92
CA LEU A 271 4.57 3.31 27.64
C LEU A 271 4.30 4.61 26.86
N ARG A 272 3.10 5.18 27.00
CA ARG A 272 2.76 6.48 26.40
C ARG A 272 3.62 7.59 26.98
N GLU A 273 3.80 7.64 28.29
CA GLU A 273 4.68 8.62 28.93
C GLU A 273 6.13 8.51 28.45
N VAL A 274 6.61 7.28 28.21
CA VAL A 274 7.95 7.05 27.62
C VAL A 274 8.04 7.64 26.22
N ALA A 275 7.03 7.40 25.36
CA ALA A 275 6.98 7.97 24.01
C ALA A 275 6.94 9.51 24.05
N ASP A 276 6.11 10.10 24.92
CA ASP A 276 6.02 11.56 25.08
C ASP A 276 7.31 12.20 25.59
N ARG A 277 8.09 11.48 26.38
CA ARG A 277 9.42 11.92 26.83
C ARG A 277 10.44 11.81 25.70
N LEU A 278 10.42 10.71 24.91
CA LEU A 278 11.29 10.52 23.74
C LEU A 278 11.07 11.61 22.67
N ASP A 279 9.83 12.04 22.48
CA ASP A 279 9.49 13.13 21.54
C ASP A 279 10.02 14.52 21.97
N LYS A 280 10.49 14.63 23.22
CA LYS A 280 11.07 15.86 23.79
C LYS A 280 12.54 15.73 24.12
N ASP A 281 13.12 14.53 24.08
CA ASP A 281 14.50 14.29 24.42
C ASP A 281 15.42 14.65 23.23
N PRO A 282 16.35 15.62 23.39
CA PRO A 282 17.23 16.04 22.30
C PRO A 282 18.13 14.92 21.73
N ARG A 283 18.34 13.84 22.47
CA ARG A 283 19.07 12.65 21.97
C ARG A 283 18.32 11.94 20.85
N TYR A 284 16.98 12.04 20.86
CA TYR A 284 16.07 11.28 20.03
C TYR A 284 15.19 12.13 19.12
N THR A 285 15.45 13.43 19.04
CA THR A 285 14.72 14.36 18.19
C THR A 285 15.62 15.03 17.14
N VAL A 286 14.98 15.57 16.12
CA VAL A 286 15.62 16.37 15.06
C VAL A 286 14.86 17.67 14.91
N GLU A 287 15.58 18.80 14.94
CA GLU A 287 15.01 20.12 14.77
C GLU A 287 15.12 20.63 13.34
N GLY A 288 13.99 21.02 12.76
CA GLY A 288 13.90 21.64 11.45
C GLY A 288 13.93 20.68 10.26
N GLU A 289 13.23 21.06 9.21
CA GLU A 289 13.06 20.27 7.99
C GLU A 289 14.36 20.02 7.22
N ALA A 290 15.24 21.02 7.21
CA ALA A 290 16.53 20.92 6.51
C ALA A 290 17.45 19.87 7.16
N GLU A 291 17.52 19.85 8.49
CA GLU A 291 18.31 18.86 9.22
C GLU A 291 17.70 17.49 9.14
N LEU A 292 16.36 17.39 9.22
CA LEU A 292 15.66 16.13 8.99
C LEU A 292 16.02 15.55 7.62
N LEU A 293 15.88 16.33 6.56
CA LEU A 293 16.17 15.88 5.19
C LEU A 293 17.64 15.44 5.02
N ARG A 294 18.56 16.18 5.64
CA ARG A 294 19.99 15.80 5.64
C ARG A 294 20.20 14.43 6.29
N LYS A 295 19.63 14.22 7.49
CA LYS A 295 19.72 12.95 8.21
C LYS A 295 19.07 11.78 7.45
N LEU A 296 17.92 12.01 6.81
CA LEU A 296 17.23 11.00 6.03
C LEU A 296 18.09 10.52 4.84
N LYS A 297 18.76 11.44 4.14
CA LYS A 297 19.69 11.12 3.05
C LYS A 297 20.91 10.34 3.53
N GLU A 298 21.58 10.88 4.55
CA GLU A 298 22.74 10.24 5.14
C GLU A 298 22.44 8.82 5.67
N PHE A 299 21.23 8.61 6.19
CA PHE A 299 20.78 7.30 6.65
C PHE A 299 20.73 6.28 5.51
N ILE A 300 20.20 6.65 4.35
CA ILE A 300 20.14 5.76 3.18
C ILE A 300 21.55 5.39 2.72
N GLU A 301 22.44 6.37 2.59
CA GLU A 301 23.83 6.15 2.19
C GLU A 301 24.53 5.15 3.12
N LYS A 302 24.41 5.35 4.43
CA LYS A 302 24.98 4.45 5.46
C LYS A 302 24.34 3.06 5.43
N ALA A 303 23.04 2.97 5.18
CA ALA A 303 22.36 1.67 5.08
C ALA A 303 22.87 0.87 3.87
N VAL A 304 23.03 1.50 2.71
CA VAL A 304 23.62 0.87 1.51
C VAL A 304 25.05 0.42 1.81
N GLU A 305 25.91 1.28 2.35
CA GLU A 305 27.31 0.95 2.68
C GLU A 305 27.41 -0.21 3.68
N ARG A 306 26.52 -0.24 4.66
CA ARG A 306 26.49 -1.29 5.68
C ARG A 306 26.11 -2.66 5.11
N LEU A 307 25.19 -2.72 4.18
CA LEU A 307 24.48 -3.94 3.78
C LEU A 307 24.96 -4.52 2.44
N ASP A 308 25.45 -3.66 1.52
CA ASP A 308 25.90 -4.10 0.19
C ASP A 308 27.14 -4.99 0.29
N GLY A 309 27.11 -6.10 -0.45
CA GLY A 309 28.15 -7.12 -0.47
C GLY A 309 28.17 -8.03 0.77
N LYS A 310 27.40 -7.71 1.83
CA LYS A 310 27.33 -8.48 3.09
C LYS A 310 26.03 -9.29 3.13
N GLU A 311 24.92 -8.66 3.52
CA GLU A 311 23.59 -9.27 3.61
C GLU A 311 22.85 -9.25 2.27
N PHE A 312 23.21 -8.35 1.36
CA PHE A 312 22.59 -8.17 0.05
C PHE A 312 23.64 -7.97 -1.04
N GLU A 313 23.27 -8.33 -2.29
CA GLU A 313 23.92 -7.88 -3.51
C GLU A 313 23.06 -6.78 -4.12
N ILE A 314 23.45 -5.52 -3.98
CA ILE A 314 22.67 -4.38 -4.48
C ILE A 314 23.15 -4.00 -5.87
N ASP A 315 22.27 -4.08 -6.86
CA ASP A 315 22.59 -3.68 -8.23
C ASP A 315 23.04 -2.20 -8.26
N PRO A 316 24.18 -1.87 -8.89
CA PRO A 316 24.69 -0.49 -8.93
C PRO A 316 23.68 0.55 -9.44
N ARG A 317 22.75 0.14 -10.31
CA ARG A 317 21.73 1.03 -10.88
C ARG A 317 20.69 1.50 -9.88
N ILE A 318 20.56 0.80 -8.73
CA ILE A 318 19.56 1.08 -7.71
C ILE A 318 20.16 1.43 -6.33
N LYS A 319 21.47 1.67 -6.24
CA LYS A 319 22.09 2.14 -5.00
C LYS A 319 21.65 3.55 -4.61
N ASN A 320 21.21 4.34 -5.59
CA ASN A 320 20.69 5.69 -5.36
C ASN A 320 19.20 5.64 -5.04
N CYS A 321 18.86 5.95 -3.80
CA CYS A 321 17.49 6.20 -3.34
C CYS A 321 17.40 7.65 -2.85
N GLU A 322 16.49 8.42 -3.41
CA GLU A 322 16.29 9.79 -2.97
C GLU A 322 15.43 9.86 -1.69
N ALA A 323 15.74 10.81 -0.83
CA ALA A 323 14.87 11.21 0.26
C ALA A 323 14.30 12.61 0.00
N ARG A 324 13.00 12.77 0.14
CA ARG A 324 12.29 14.05 -0.06
C ARG A 324 11.24 14.27 1.03
N LEU A 325 10.96 15.53 1.30
CA LEU A 325 9.79 15.90 2.10
C LEU A 325 8.54 15.82 1.24
N ALA A 326 7.50 15.20 1.76
CA ALA A 326 6.22 15.07 1.06
C ALA A 326 5.54 16.45 0.95
N PRO A 327 4.86 16.74 -0.16
CA PRO A 327 4.06 17.96 -0.27
C PRO A 327 3.03 18.04 0.86
N GLU A 328 2.80 19.26 1.36
CA GLU A 328 1.86 19.48 2.45
C GLU A 328 0.46 18.90 2.12
N GLY A 329 -0.12 18.16 3.05
CA GLY A 329 -1.44 17.53 2.88
C GLY A 329 -1.48 16.33 1.91
N SER A 330 -0.33 15.89 1.36
CA SER A 330 -0.31 14.75 0.41
C SER A 330 -0.31 13.38 1.08
N ALA A 331 0.18 13.27 2.30
CA ALA A 331 0.26 12.02 3.06
C ALA A 331 0.33 12.29 4.57
N SER A 332 -0.09 11.31 5.36
CA SER A 332 0.03 11.31 6.83
C SER A 332 1.13 10.38 7.37
N ALA A 333 1.71 9.55 6.50
CA ALA A 333 2.81 8.64 6.83
C ALA A 333 3.89 8.70 5.74
N ALA A 334 5.11 8.29 6.09
CA ALA A 334 6.16 8.10 5.10
C ALA A 334 5.75 7.06 4.06
N TYR A 335 6.25 7.20 2.84
CA TYR A 335 5.96 6.28 1.75
C TYR A 335 7.09 6.23 0.74
N TYR A 336 7.15 5.14 0.01
CA TYR A 336 8.13 4.94 -1.07
C TYR A 336 7.46 4.99 -2.45
N MET A 337 8.14 5.60 -3.41
CA MET A 337 7.80 5.55 -4.83
C MET A 337 8.94 4.89 -5.62
N GLY A 338 8.64 3.81 -6.32
CA GLY A 338 9.61 3.09 -7.13
C GLY A 338 10.19 3.92 -8.28
N PRO A 339 11.33 3.50 -8.85
CA PRO A 339 11.92 4.15 -10.02
C PRO A 339 11.02 3.97 -11.25
N SER A 340 11.20 4.85 -12.26
CA SER A 340 10.56 4.67 -13.56
C SER A 340 11.06 3.39 -14.25
N GLU A 341 10.31 2.88 -15.25
CA GLU A 341 10.67 1.64 -15.95
C GLU A 341 12.03 1.77 -16.68
N ASP A 342 12.35 2.96 -17.17
CA ASP A 342 13.61 3.32 -17.82
C ASP A 342 14.72 3.77 -16.86
N LEU A 343 14.46 3.80 -15.55
CA LEU A 343 15.35 4.25 -14.48
C LEU A 343 15.77 5.73 -14.58
N SER A 344 15.17 6.53 -15.46
CA SER A 344 15.48 7.97 -15.56
C SER A 344 15.08 8.75 -14.31
N ARG A 345 14.06 8.27 -13.59
CA ARG A 345 13.67 8.77 -12.26
C ARG A 345 14.04 7.72 -11.21
N PRO A 346 14.88 8.05 -10.22
CA PRO A 346 15.27 7.12 -9.16
C PRO A 346 14.10 6.81 -8.23
N GLY A 347 14.23 5.72 -7.45
CA GLY A 347 13.35 5.44 -6.33
C GLY A 347 13.45 6.53 -5.28
N THR A 348 12.33 6.94 -4.71
CA THR A 348 12.26 8.07 -3.79
C THR A 348 11.43 7.72 -2.56
N THR A 349 11.99 7.95 -1.39
CA THR A 349 11.29 7.90 -0.11
C THR A 349 10.78 9.30 0.26
N TRP A 350 9.55 9.38 0.70
CA TRP A 350 8.88 10.62 1.03
C TRP A 350 8.52 10.67 2.51
N PHE A 351 8.86 11.77 3.19
CA PHE A 351 8.55 11.99 4.59
C PHE A 351 7.58 13.19 4.75
N PRO A 352 6.37 12.99 5.32
CA PRO A 352 5.44 14.08 5.58
C PRO A 352 5.79 14.80 6.88
N THR A 353 6.02 16.10 6.80
CA THR A 353 6.34 16.91 8.00
C THR A 353 5.09 17.27 8.81
N MET A 354 3.93 17.29 8.16
CA MET A 354 2.64 17.66 8.77
C MET A 354 2.68 19.01 9.54
N GLY A 355 3.51 19.95 9.06
CA GLY A 355 3.71 21.26 9.68
C GLY A 355 4.54 21.26 10.97
N ARG A 356 5.07 20.09 11.39
CA ARG A 356 5.94 19.98 12.58
C ARG A 356 7.30 20.61 12.32
N LYS A 357 7.96 21.03 13.40
CA LYS A 357 9.34 21.57 13.40
C LYS A 357 10.31 20.69 14.15
N THR A 358 9.82 19.87 15.08
CA THR A 358 10.56 18.86 15.83
C THR A 358 10.06 17.48 15.43
N PHE A 359 10.96 16.55 15.17
CA PHE A 359 10.67 15.22 14.68
C PHE A 359 11.29 14.16 15.60
N GLY A 360 10.49 13.21 16.06
CA GLY A 360 10.94 12.07 16.87
C GLY A 360 11.81 11.12 16.03
N TRP A 361 13.13 11.32 16.05
CA TRP A 361 14.06 10.48 15.30
C TRP A 361 14.05 9.02 15.77
N TRP A 362 13.71 8.81 17.04
CA TRP A 362 13.62 7.48 17.65
C TRP A 362 12.66 6.52 16.90
N ASN A 363 11.55 7.00 16.38
CA ASN A 363 10.58 6.19 15.64
C ASN A 363 10.78 6.26 14.11
N ILE A 364 11.50 7.29 13.61
CA ILE A 364 11.78 7.44 12.17
C ILE A 364 12.77 6.38 11.71
N VAL A 365 13.73 5.98 12.53
CA VAL A 365 14.80 5.04 12.16
C VAL A 365 14.23 3.72 11.64
N SER A 366 13.27 3.10 12.33
CA SER A 366 12.64 1.85 11.88
C SER A 366 11.85 2.07 10.58
N THR A 367 11.03 3.12 10.52
CA THR A 367 10.27 3.48 9.33
C THR A 367 11.18 3.71 8.13
N TRP A 368 12.38 4.27 8.34
CA TRP A 368 13.29 4.55 7.24
C TRP A 368 13.97 3.30 6.70
N TYR A 369 14.24 2.28 7.53
CA TYR A 369 14.61 0.95 7.05
C TYR A 369 13.48 0.27 6.28
N HIS A 370 12.24 0.50 6.67
CA HIS A 370 11.05 0.01 5.96
C HIS A 370 10.92 0.61 4.55
N GLU A 371 11.01 1.94 4.44
CA GLU A 371 10.79 2.65 3.17
C GLU A 371 11.99 2.58 2.23
N ALA A 372 13.20 2.67 2.78
CA ALA A 372 14.43 2.75 1.99
C ALA A 372 15.13 1.39 1.84
N VAL A 373 16.35 1.26 2.36
CA VAL A 373 17.20 0.07 2.28
C VAL A 373 17.34 -0.51 3.69
N PRO A 374 17.05 -1.81 3.89
CA PRO A 374 16.78 -2.85 2.89
C PRO A 374 15.30 -3.11 2.55
N GLY A 375 14.38 -2.20 2.91
CA GLY A 375 12.94 -2.35 2.74
C GLY A 375 12.43 -2.14 1.30
N HIS A 376 11.40 -1.29 1.16
CA HIS A 376 10.67 -1.10 -0.10
C HIS A 376 11.58 -0.71 -1.27
N HIS A 377 12.55 0.21 -1.04
CA HIS A 377 13.43 0.61 -2.14
C HIS A 377 14.19 -0.58 -2.72
N LEU A 378 14.83 -1.38 -1.87
CA LEU A 378 15.61 -2.53 -2.35
C LEU A 378 14.71 -3.53 -3.09
N GLN A 379 13.54 -3.86 -2.57
CA GLN A 379 12.63 -4.84 -3.16
C GLN A 379 12.04 -4.35 -4.49
N VAL A 380 11.45 -3.14 -4.50
CA VAL A 380 10.77 -2.61 -5.69
C VAL A 380 11.75 -2.25 -6.79
N ALA A 381 12.88 -1.64 -6.46
CA ALA A 381 13.89 -1.28 -7.45
C ALA A 381 14.58 -2.52 -8.03
N THR A 382 14.85 -3.57 -7.23
CA THR A 382 15.32 -4.86 -7.74
C THR A 382 14.34 -5.45 -8.74
N THR A 383 13.03 -5.42 -8.43
CA THR A 383 11.98 -5.86 -9.37
C THR A 383 12.07 -5.11 -10.71
N LYS A 384 12.26 -3.78 -10.69
CA LYS A 384 12.33 -2.96 -11.90
C LYS A 384 13.53 -3.30 -12.78
N VAL A 385 14.72 -3.50 -12.20
CA VAL A 385 15.94 -3.79 -12.95
C VAL A 385 16.06 -5.24 -13.43
N ASN A 386 15.27 -6.16 -12.86
CA ASN A 386 15.34 -7.60 -13.16
C ASN A 386 14.60 -7.96 -14.46
N THR A 387 15.04 -7.43 -15.59
CA THR A 387 14.42 -7.66 -16.89
C THR A 387 14.73 -9.04 -17.50
N VAL A 388 15.67 -9.78 -16.90
CA VAL A 388 16.08 -11.11 -17.39
C VAL A 388 15.11 -12.18 -16.87
N ARG A 389 14.68 -12.08 -15.62
CA ARG A 389 13.84 -13.08 -14.94
C ARG A 389 12.36 -12.72 -14.93
N LEU A 390 12.05 -11.40 -14.86
CA LEU A 390 10.70 -10.91 -14.70
C LEU A 390 10.19 -10.28 -16.00
N ASN A 391 9.02 -10.70 -16.45
CA ASN A 391 8.32 -10.07 -17.55
C ASN A 391 7.73 -8.70 -17.16
N ARG A 392 7.21 -7.96 -18.12
CA ARG A 392 6.68 -6.61 -17.90
C ARG A 392 5.48 -6.60 -16.96
N PHE A 393 4.63 -7.64 -16.97
CA PHE A 393 3.50 -7.79 -16.05
C PHE A 393 3.97 -7.87 -14.60
N GLN A 394 4.95 -8.74 -14.29
CA GLN A 394 5.50 -8.87 -12.94
C GLN A 394 6.17 -7.57 -12.47
N ARG A 395 6.89 -6.87 -13.34
CA ARG A 395 7.62 -5.64 -12.99
C ARG A 395 6.73 -4.40 -12.82
N ASN A 396 5.59 -4.32 -13.49
CA ASN A 396 4.82 -3.07 -13.55
C ASN A 396 3.36 -3.20 -13.07
N ARG A 397 2.77 -4.40 -13.09
CA ARG A 397 1.36 -4.60 -12.75
C ARG A 397 1.16 -5.33 -11.44
N VAL A 398 2.09 -6.22 -11.08
CA VAL A 398 1.93 -7.02 -9.87
C VAL A 398 2.35 -6.23 -8.65
N TRP A 399 1.41 -6.07 -7.74
CA TRP A 399 1.64 -5.64 -6.37
C TRP A 399 0.82 -6.54 -5.44
N VAL A 400 1.48 -7.13 -4.47
CA VAL A 400 0.84 -7.93 -3.41
C VAL A 400 1.25 -7.34 -2.09
N SER A 401 0.29 -6.80 -1.36
CA SER A 401 0.53 -6.11 -0.10
C SER A 401 1.27 -7.02 0.89
N GLY A 402 0.86 -8.30 1.00
CA GLY A 402 1.53 -9.28 1.85
C GLY A 402 2.99 -9.54 1.50
N TYR A 403 3.35 -9.46 0.22
CA TYR A 403 4.75 -9.60 -0.21
C TYR A 403 5.55 -8.32 0.04
N GLY A 404 5.07 -7.17 -0.43
CA GLY A 404 5.80 -5.90 -0.33
C GLY A 404 5.93 -5.41 1.11
N GLU A 405 4.84 -5.36 1.85
CA GLU A 405 4.82 -4.95 3.26
C GLU A 405 5.49 -5.99 4.16
N GLY A 406 5.30 -7.28 3.82
CA GLY A 406 5.95 -8.38 4.53
C GLY A 406 7.47 -8.33 4.40
N TRP A 407 7.99 -8.03 3.20
CA TRP A 407 9.41 -7.79 2.98
C TRP A 407 9.92 -6.60 3.79
N ALA A 408 9.21 -5.47 3.77
CA ALA A 408 9.64 -4.26 4.48
C ALA A 408 9.65 -4.47 6.01
N LEU A 409 8.70 -5.22 6.55
CA LEU A 409 8.72 -5.61 7.97
C LEU A 409 9.83 -6.62 8.29
N TYR A 410 10.05 -7.57 7.41
CA TYR A 410 11.19 -8.49 7.49
C TYR A 410 12.52 -7.72 7.50
N ALA A 411 12.62 -6.67 6.69
CA ALA A 411 13.78 -5.78 6.67
C ALA A 411 14.01 -5.07 8.01
N GLU A 412 12.95 -4.52 8.63
CA GLU A 412 13.03 -3.95 9.98
C GLU A 412 13.51 -5.00 11.00
N ARG A 413 12.98 -6.23 10.94
CA ARG A 413 13.37 -7.33 11.80
C ARG A 413 14.82 -7.76 11.59
N LEU A 414 15.26 -7.85 10.36
CA LEU A 414 16.66 -8.12 10.04
C LEU A 414 17.59 -7.06 10.62
N MET A 415 17.20 -5.79 10.56
CA MET A 415 17.99 -4.71 11.14
C MET A 415 18.06 -4.79 12.67
N ASP A 416 17.00 -5.26 13.34
CA ASP A 416 17.03 -5.58 14.77
C ASP A 416 18.06 -6.70 15.07
N GLU A 417 18.02 -7.79 14.31
CA GLU A 417 18.99 -8.89 14.43
C GLU A 417 20.43 -8.46 14.15
N LEU A 418 20.65 -7.46 13.31
CA LEU A 418 21.96 -6.87 13.00
C LEU A 418 22.38 -5.76 14.00
N GLY A 419 21.63 -5.54 15.09
CA GLY A 419 21.97 -4.59 16.15
C GLY A 419 21.69 -3.11 15.81
N ALA A 420 20.82 -2.82 14.86
CA ALA A 420 20.48 -1.43 14.51
C ALA A 420 19.67 -0.70 15.60
N PHE A 421 19.05 -1.45 16.51
CA PHE A 421 18.18 -0.93 17.56
C PHE A 421 18.67 -1.29 18.97
N GLU A 422 19.99 -1.41 19.20
CA GLU A 422 20.56 -1.67 20.53
C GLU A 422 20.34 -0.52 21.51
N ASP A 423 20.28 0.72 21.01
CA ASP A 423 19.89 1.87 21.81
C ASP A 423 18.40 1.75 22.19
N PRO A 424 18.06 1.85 23.49
CA PRO A 424 16.69 1.60 23.95
C PRO A 424 15.66 2.60 23.40
N GLY A 425 16.04 3.81 22.98
CA GLY A 425 15.15 4.76 22.32
C GLY A 425 14.80 4.29 20.90
N TYR A 426 15.78 3.82 20.14
CA TYR A 426 15.53 3.24 18.80
C TYR A 426 14.83 1.89 18.90
N GLU A 427 15.11 1.09 19.94
CA GLU A 427 14.34 -0.13 20.21
C GLU A 427 12.87 0.17 20.47
N MET A 428 12.55 1.21 21.24
CA MET A 428 11.17 1.66 21.46
C MET A 428 10.49 2.04 20.15
N GLY A 429 11.19 2.74 19.25
CA GLY A 429 10.66 3.10 17.93
C GLY A 429 10.34 1.89 17.06
N TYR A 430 11.29 0.96 16.96
CA TYR A 430 11.10 -0.31 16.27
C TYR A 430 9.93 -1.11 16.84
N LEU A 431 9.87 -1.26 18.15
CA LEU A 431 8.81 -2.03 18.81
C LEU A 431 7.43 -1.36 18.70
N SER A 432 7.35 -0.03 18.73
CA SER A 432 6.11 0.71 18.47
C SER A 432 5.60 0.43 17.05
N ALA A 433 6.50 0.47 16.06
CA ALA A 433 6.18 0.11 14.69
C ALA A 433 5.70 -1.36 14.57
N GLN A 434 6.39 -2.32 15.18
CA GLN A 434 6.00 -3.73 15.21
C GLN A 434 4.67 -3.94 15.96
N GLY A 435 4.46 -3.26 17.07
CA GLY A 435 3.23 -3.28 17.86
C GLY A 435 2.01 -2.82 17.07
N LEU A 436 2.16 -1.74 16.30
CA LEU A 436 1.11 -1.29 15.39
C LEU A 436 0.71 -2.39 14.39
N ARG A 437 1.70 -3.04 13.76
CA ARG A 437 1.44 -4.09 12.75
C ARG A 437 0.83 -5.35 13.37
N ALA A 438 1.15 -5.69 14.60
CA ALA A 438 0.49 -6.77 15.34
C ALA A 438 -0.95 -6.38 15.74
N ALA A 439 -1.16 -5.15 16.23
CA ALA A 439 -2.49 -4.63 16.56
C ALA A 439 -3.42 -4.61 15.33
N ARG A 440 -2.89 -4.29 14.13
CA ARG A 440 -3.63 -4.34 12.87
C ARG A 440 -4.27 -5.70 12.62
N ILE A 441 -3.59 -6.80 12.90
CA ILE A 441 -4.16 -8.16 12.74
C ILE A 441 -5.38 -8.33 13.63
N VAL A 442 -5.23 -7.99 14.90
CA VAL A 442 -6.27 -8.18 15.91
C VAL A 442 -7.49 -7.31 15.63
N VAL A 443 -7.25 -6.03 15.35
CA VAL A 443 -8.30 -5.04 15.15
C VAL A 443 -9.05 -5.29 13.84
N ASP A 444 -8.33 -5.52 12.73
CA ASP A 444 -8.92 -5.66 11.40
C ASP A 444 -9.76 -6.95 11.30
N ILE A 445 -9.18 -8.11 11.67
CA ILE A 445 -9.93 -9.38 11.71
C ILE A 445 -11.08 -9.27 12.73
N GLY A 446 -10.80 -8.74 13.91
CA GLY A 446 -11.78 -8.63 15.00
C GLY A 446 -13.03 -7.88 14.59
N MET A 447 -12.86 -6.66 14.04
CA MET A 447 -13.98 -5.82 13.62
C MET A 447 -14.77 -6.40 12.46
N HIS A 448 -14.07 -6.92 11.44
CA HIS A 448 -14.75 -7.42 10.24
C HIS A 448 -15.41 -8.78 10.44
N CYS A 449 -14.83 -9.66 11.26
CA CYS A 449 -15.36 -11.00 11.51
C CYS A 449 -16.27 -11.08 12.76
N GLY A 450 -16.45 -9.96 13.48
CA GLY A 450 -17.28 -9.90 14.68
C GLY A 450 -16.72 -10.73 15.83
N TYR A 451 -15.39 -10.80 15.97
CA TYR A 451 -14.75 -11.51 17.08
C TYR A 451 -14.86 -10.70 18.38
N LYS A 452 -14.54 -11.34 19.49
CA LYS A 452 -14.55 -10.69 20.79
C LYS A 452 -13.22 -10.00 21.08
N ASP A 453 -13.30 -8.81 21.65
CA ASP A 453 -12.15 -8.04 22.12
C ASP A 453 -11.59 -8.59 23.46
N PHE A 454 -10.60 -7.91 24.01
CA PHE A 454 -9.94 -8.30 25.26
C PHE A 454 -10.88 -8.23 26.50
N ASN A 455 -12.04 -7.59 26.39
CA ASN A 455 -13.06 -7.50 27.44
C ASN A 455 -14.19 -8.55 27.24
N GLY A 456 -14.14 -9.34 26.17
CA GLY A 456 -15.17 -10.31 25.82
C GLY A 456 -16.36 -9.72 25.05
N GLU A 457 -16.30 -8.44 24.66
CA GLU A 457 -17.29 -7.75 23.84
C GLU A 457 -16.97 -7.87 22.37
N VAL A 458 -17.96 -7.70 21.49
CA VAL A 458 -17.72 -7.66 20.05
C VAL A 458 -16.92 -6.42 19.69
N TRP A 459 -15.86 -6.60 18.88
CA TRP A 459 -15.03 -5.49 18.41
C TRP A 459 -15.86 -4.38 17.76
N ASN A 460 -15.51 -3.16 18.07
CA ASN A 460 -16.08 -1.94 17.49
C ASN A 460 -14.98 -0.87 17.30
N ALA A 461 -15.33 0.25 16.67
CA ALA A 461 -14.37 1.32 16.39
C ALA A 461 -13.70 1.90 17.65
N GLU A 462 -14.40 1.95 18.79
CA GLU A 462 -13.85 2.52 20.03
C GLU A 462 -12.89 1.54 20.72
N SER A 463 -13.21 0.24 20.78
CA SER A 463 -12.27 -0.76 21.30
C SER A 463 -11.03 -0.88 20.42
N ALA A 464 -11.19 -0.74 19.10
CA ALA A 464 -10.08 -0.68 18.14
C ALA A 464 -9.18 0.55 18.37
N PHE A 465 -9.78 1.74 18.49
CA PHE A 465 -9.07 2.97 18.83
C PHE A 465 -8.24 2.82 20.10
N LYS A 466 -8.85 2.30 21.17
CA LYS A 466 -8.17 2.11 22.45
C LYS A 466 -6.92 1.25 22.35
N ILE A 467 -6.99 0.12 21.63
CA ILE A 467 -5.82 -0.77 21.44
C ILE A 467 -4.73 -0.08 20.63
N LEU A 468 -5.07 0.63 19.55
CA LEU A 468 -4.10 1.36 18.75
C LEU A 468 -3.43 2.48 19.53
N HIS A 469 -4.19 3.20 20.36
CA HIS A 469 -3.68 4.27 21.19
C HIS A 469 -2.80 3.76 22.34
N GLU A 470 -3.25 2.77 23.10
CA GLU A 470 -2.59 2.32 24.32
C GLU A 470 -1.45 1.33 24.05
N ARG A 471 -1.62 0.41 23.09
CA ARG A 471 -0.71 -0.72 22.88
C ARG A 471 0.20 -0.55 21.66
N ALA A 472 -0.17 0.29 20.69
CA ALA A 472 0.65 0.65 19.54
C ALA A 472 1.19 2.08 19.59
N LEU A 473 0.87 2.83 20.63
CA LEU A 473 1.35 4.18 20.93
C LEU A 473 1.00 5.23 19.86
N LEU A 474 -0.09 5.04 19.11
CA LEU A 474 -0.56 6.07 18.19
C LEU A 474 -1.18 7.26 18.94
N ASP A 475 -0.99 8.46 18.42
CA ASP A 475 -1.76 9.63 18.87
C ASP A 475 -3.24 9.48 18.47
N ASP A 476 -4.12 10.28 19.08
CA ASP A 476 -5.57 10.19 18.89
C ASP A 476 -6.00 10.32 17.42
N ILE A 477 -5.41 11.26 16.70
CA ILE A 477 -5.75 11.54 15.30
C ILE A 477 -5.34 10.35 14.43
N SER A 478 -4.12 9.86 14.61
CA SER A 478 -3.59 8.71 13.89
C SER A 478 -4.36 7.43 14.19
N ALA A 479 -4.70 7.18 15.46
CA ALA A 479 -5.45 6.00 15.86
C ALA A 479 -6.87 5.98 15.25
N ARG A 480 -7.59 7.11 15.25
CA ARG A 480 -8.91 7.22 14.62
C ARG A 480 -8.83 7.06 13.10
N SER A 481 -7.85 7.68 12.47
CA SER A 481 -7.60 7.54 11.02
C SER A 481 -7.32 6.09 10.62
N GLU A 482 -6.52 5.36 11.42
CA GLU A 482 -6.24 3.94 11.18
C GLU A 482 -7.51 3.08 11.32
N VAL A 483 -8.35 3.33 12.33
CA VAL A 483 -9.64 2.62 12.49
C VAL A 483 -10.54 2.82 11.26
N ASP A 484 -10.72 4.06 10.82
CA ASP A 484 -11.54 4.37 9.64
C ASP A 484 -10.97 3.72 8.36
N ARG A 485 -9.63 3.68 8.25
CA ARG A 485 -8.94 3.00 7.15
C ARG A 485 -9.21 1.50 7.16
N TYR A 486 -9.09 0.82 8.32
CA TYR A 486 -9.31 -0.63 8.39
C TYR A 486 -10.75 -0.97 8.06
N LEU A 487 -11.71 -0.26 8.63
CA LEU A 487 -13.13 -0.45 8.35
C LEU A 487 -13.51 -0.24 6.86
N GLY A 488 -12.73 0.57 6.14
CA GLY A 488 -12.92 0.79 4.71
C GLY A 488 -12.07 -0.11 3.80
N TRP A 489 -11.15 -0.89 4.36
CA TRP A 489 -10.19 -1.65 3.56
C TRP A 489 -9.90 -3.04 4.18
N PRO A 490 -10.92 -3.91 4.24
CA PRO A 490 -10.83 -5.20 4.94
C PRO A 490 -9.67 -6.05 4.42
N GLY A 491 -8.90 -6.63 5.32
CA GLY A 491 -7.78 -7.54 5.00
C GLY A 491 -6.50 -6.88 4.50
N GLN A 492 -6.48 -5.55 4.26
CA GLN A 492 -5.25 -4.87 3.85
C GLN A 492 -4.28 -4.71 5.04
N ALA A 493 -4.80 -4.34 6.19
CA ALA A 493 -3.99 -4.02 7.36
C ALA A 493 -3.20 -5.22 7.91
N ILE A 494 -3.70 -6.43 7.75
CA ILE A 494 -3.01 -7.65 8.19
C ILE A 494 -1.79 -8.02 7.35
N SER A 495 -1.71 -7.50 6.12
CA SER A 495 -0.69 -7.86 5.12
C SER A 495 0.74 -7.72 5.63
N TYR A 496 1.00 -6.70 6.43
CA TYR A 496 2.31 -6.38 7.01
C TYR A 496 2.87 -7.53 7.84
N LYS A 497 2.22 -7.82 8.95
CA LYS A 497 2.73 -8.80 9.92
C LYS A 497 2.54 -10.24 9.44
N VAL A 498 1.47 -10.54 8.69
CA VAL A 498 1.29 -11.83 8.02
C VAL A 498 2.40 -12.07 6.99
N GLY A 499 2.73 -11.06 6.18
CA GLY A 499 3.80 -11.17 5.20
C GLY A 499 5.17 -11.39 5.85
N GLU A 500 5.51 -10.64 6.91
CA GLU A 500 6.71 -10.89 7.72
C GLU A 500 6.78 -12.33 8.22
N ARG A 501 5.68 -12.86 8.73
CA ARG A 501 5.60 -14.25 9.20
C ARG A 501 5.99 -15.24 8.10
N PHE A 502 5.44 -15.09 6.89
CA PHE A 502 5.79 -15.95 5.74
C PHE A 502 7.26 -15.83 5.36
N MET A 503 7.84 -14.63 5.36
CA MET A 503 9.28 -14.41 5.10
C MET A 503 10.16 -15.09 6.15
N MET A 504 9.79 -14.95 7.43
CA MET A 504 10.53 -15.56 8.55
C MET A 504 10.42 -17.09 8.52
N GLU A 505 9.22 -17.64 8.32
CA GLU A 505 8.99 -19.08 8.20
C GLU A 505 9.80 -19.66 7.03
N ALA A 506 9.79 -19.01 5.86
CA ALA A 506 10.58 -19.43 4.71
C ALA A 506 12.09 -19.44 4.98
N ARG A 507 12.60 -18.43 5.71
CA ARG A 507 14.00 -18.37 6.11
C ARG A 507 14.38 -19.49 7.07
N GLU A 508 13.59 -19.71 8.11
CA GLU A 508 13.87 -20.74 9.10
C GLU A 508 13.73 -22.15 8.51
N ASP A 509 12.76 -22.40 7.63
CA ASP A 509 12.65 -23.67 6.92
C ASP A 509 13.83 -23.91 5.97
N ALA A 510 14.29 -22.88 5.27
CA ALA A 510 15.50 -22.97 4.45
C ALA A 510 16.75 -23.27 5.30
N LYS A 511 16.92 -22.61 6.46
CA LYS A 511 18.01 -22.91 7.40
C LYS A 511 17.99 -24.38 7.85
N LYS A 512 16.82 -24.89 8.22
CA LYS A 512 16.67 -26.31 8.65
C LYS A 512 17.02 -27.29 7.53
N ARG A 513 16.55 -27.04 6.29
CA ARG A 513 16.78 -27.92 5.14
C ARG A 513 18.23 -27.93 4.67
N LEU A 514 18.85 -26.76 4.62
CA LEU A 514 20.18 -26.57 4.03
C LEU A 514 21.31 -26.72 5.07
N GLY A 515 21.00 -26.59 6.37
CA GLY A 515 21.98 -26.71 7.45
C GLY A 515 23.21 -25.79 7.23
N ALA A 516 24.40 -26.36 7.20
CA ALA A 516 25.65 -25.63 6.98
C ALA A 516 25.77 -24.99 5.58
N ASN A 517 24.94 -25.40 4.63
CA ASN A 517 24.92 -24.82 3.26
C ASN A 517 24.00 -23.60 3.15
N PHE A 518 23.28 -23.23 4.22
CA PHE A 518 22.46 -22.04 4.21
C PHE A 518 23.33 -20.78 4.15
N ASN A 519 23.00 -19.86 3.25
CA ASN A 519 23.66 -18.58 3.14
C ASN A 519 22.59 -17.48 3.07
N LEU A 520 22.60 -16.56 4.03
CA LEU A 520 21.57 -15.52 4.17
C LEU A 520 21.57 -14.57 2.98
N LYS A 521 22.72 -14.17 2.44
CA LYS A 521 22.82 -13.30 1.26
C LYS A 521 22.22 -13.96 0.01
N LYS A 522 22.47 -15.26 -0.20
CA LYS A 522 21.84 -16.02 -1.29
C LYS A 522 20.34 -16.14 -1.10
N PHE A 523 19.87 -16.35 0.14
CA PHE A 523 18.45 -16.34 0.46
C PHE A 523 17.80 -15.02 0.07
N HIS A 524 18.37 -13.89 0.49
CA HIS A 524 17.87 -12.56 0.13
C HIS A 524 17.88 -12.33 -1.38
N SER A 525 18.98 -12.70 -2.05
CA SER A 525 19.09 -12.58 -3.51
C SER A 525 18.02 -13.39 -4.22
N TYR A 526 17.73 -14.62 -3.75
CA TYR A 526 16.68 -15.45 -4.34
C TYR A 526 15.30 -14.82 -4.15
N VAL A 527 14.94 -14.44 -2.93
CA VAL A 527 13.65 -13.80 -2.62
C VAL A 527 13.42 -12.55 -3.47
N LEU A 528 14.40 -11.63 -3.51
CA LEU A 528 14.30 -10.39 -4.29
C LEU A 528 14.14 -10.65 -5.80
N ASN A 529 14.82 -11.68 -6.31
CA ASN A 529 14.80 -12.04 -7.73
C ASN A 529 13.54 -12.82 -8.15
N LEU A 530 12.77 -13.39 -7.22
CA LEU A 530 11.45 -13.96 -7.51
C LEU A 530 10.47 -12.89 -7.98
N GLY A 531 10.67 -11.64 -7.54
CA GLY A 531 9.73 -10.55 -7.77
C GLY A 531 8.45 -10.66 -6.95
N PRO A 532 7.53 -9.69 -7.06
CA PRO A 532 6.30 -9.66 -6.27
C PRO A 532 5.35 -10.79 -6.67
N MET A 533 4.80 -11.47 -5.66
CA MET A 533 3.85 -12.57 -5.84
C MET A 533 2.96 -12.76 -4.60
N GLY A 534 1.92 -13.56 -4.72
CA GLY A 534 1.12 -14.00 -3.56
C GLY A 534 1.94 -14.83 -2.59
N LEU A 535 1.56 -14.82 -1.30
CA LEU A 535 2.33 -15.54 -0.27
C LEU A 535 2.25 -17.06 -0.40
N ASP A 536 1.17 -17.65 -0.96
CA ASP A 536 1.13 -19.10 -1.26
C ASP A 536 2.11 -19.49 -2.37
N PRO A 537 2.14 -18.83 -3.56
CA PRO A 537 3.20 -19.04 -4.54
C PRO A 537 4.59 -18.80 -3.96
N PHE A 538 4.80 -17.76 -3.17
CA PHE A 538 6.07 -17.51 -2.50
C PHE A 538 6.50 -18.67 -1.61
N LYS A 539 5.61 -19.17 -0.77
CA LYS A 539 5.88 -20.33 0.10
C LYS A 539 6.29 -21.57 -0.71
N ALA A 540 5.61 -21.82 -1.84
CA ALA A 540 5.92 -22.93 -2.72
C ALA A 540 7.33 -22.79 -3.36
N GLU A 541 7.68 -21.60 -3.86
CA GLU A 541 9.01 -21.33 -4.43
C GLU A 541 10.11 -21.48 -3.38
N MET A 542 9.90 -20.96 -2.17
CA MET A 542 10.89 -21.03 -1.09
C MET A 542 11.08 -22.46 -0.58
N ALA A 543 10.04 -23.30 -0.58
CA ALA A 543 10.15 -24.72 -0.24
C ALA A 543 10.99 -25.50 -1.26
N ALA A 544 10.97 -25.08 -2.52
CA ALA A 544 11.75 -25.71 -3.59
C ALA A 544 13.21 -25.18 -3.68
N TRP A 545 13.50 -24.02 -3.10
CA TRP A 545 14.84 -23.44 -3.17
C TRP A 545 15.92 -24.32 -2.53
N ASN A 546 17.00 -24.60 -3.25
CA ASN A 546 18.07 -25.53 -2.87
C ASN A 546 19.38 -24.85 -2.40
N GLY A 547 19.36 -23.52 -2.19
CA GLY A 547 20.53 -22.77 -1.72
C GLY A 547 21.43 -22.18 -2.85
N GLN A 548 21.05 -22.33 -4.10
CA GLN A 548 21.79 -21.81 -5.26
C GLN A 548 21.25 -20.47 -5.75
#